data_46f4a772b41af73d273729e8ca42214b
#
_entry.id   46f4a772b41af73d273729e8ca42214b
#
_cell.length_a   1.000
_cell.length_b   1.000
_cell.length_c   1.000
_cell.angle_alpha   90.00
_cell.angle_beta   90.00
_cell.angle_gamma   90.00
#
_symmetry.space_group_name_H-M   'P 1'
#
loop_
_entity.id
_entity.type
_entity.pdbx_description
1 polymer ?
#
loop_
_entity_poly.entity_id
_entity_poly.type
_entity_poly.pdbx_seq_one_letter_code
_entity_poly.pdbx_strand_id
1 'polypeptide(L)'
;SAGLAKLAQQYLNIEIDKGATRTNWIKRPLSDIQLQYAAGDVWYLLPLYHILKKELAKTPWKQAVIDDCELALAKTHKLQERDSEKAYLDIPNAWKLNPLELSRLRILAQWRQNVAIERDLALSYIVKSDNLWKVAKNNPRNTSEMLEMGLTENEVRVRGKKILQLL
;
A
#
# COMPACT_ATOMS: atom_id res chain seq x y z
N SER A 1 7.67 -13.98 -9.11
CA SER A 1 8.23 -12.72 -9.63
C SER A 1 9.71 -12.64 -9.32
N ALA A 2 10.50 -12.11 -10.24
CA ALA A 2 11.93 -11.91 -10.04
C ALA A 2 12.17 -10.46 -9.60
N GLY A 3 12.78 -10.25 -8.42
CA GLY A 3 13.19 -8.92 -7.97
C GLY A 3 14.46 -8.43 -8.70
N LEU A 4 14.73 -7.11 -8.62
CA LEU A 4 15.86 -6.45 -9.29
C LEU A 4 17.20 -7.17 -9.05
N ALA A 5 17.53 -7.53 -7.82
CA ALA A 5 18.79 -8.21 -7.50
C ALA A 5 18.94 -9.55 -8.24
N LYS A 6 17.86 -10.34 -8.38
CA LYS A 6 17.91 -11.60 -9.12
C LYS A 6 18.12 -11.38 -10.61
N LEU A 7 17.47 -10.36 -11.18
CA LEU A 7 17.65 -10.02 -12.60
C LEU A 7 19.05 -9.46 -12.87
N ALA A 8 19.58 -8.59 -12.00
CA ALA A 8 20.93 -8.06 -12.12
C ALA A 8 21.97 -9.19 -12.06
N GLN A 9 21.82 -10.14 -11.15
CA GLN A 9 22.70 -11.32 -11.07
C GLN A 9 22.61 -12.16 -12.34
N GLN A 10 21.39 -12.44 -12.82
CA GLN A 10 21.16 -13.33 -13.98
C GLN A 10 21.66 -12.73 -15.31
N TYR A 11 21.41 -11.45 -15.54
CA TYR A 11 21.63 -10.82 -16.85
C TYR A 11 22.88 -9.93 -16.91
N LEU A 12 23.33 -9.40 -15.78
CA LEU A 12 24.48 -8.49 -15.72
C LEU A 12 25.65 -9.10 -14.94
N ASN A 13 25.46 -10.25 -14.28
CA ASN A 13 26.42 -10.87 -13.36
C ASN A 13 26.85 -9.93 -12.21
N ILE A 14 25.90 -9.13 -11.69
CA ILE A 14 26.12 -8.14 -10.63
C ILE A 14 25.35 -8.55 -9.41
N GLU A 15 26.02 -8.56 -8.26
CA GLU A 15 25.39 -8.72 -6.95
C GLU A 15 25.03 -7.36 -6.35
N ILE A 16 23.74 -7.14 -6.07
CA ILE A 16 23.25 -5.91 -5.45
C ILE A 16 23.20 -6.11 -3.93
N ASP A 17 23.98 -5.31 -3.22
CA ASP A 17 23.94 -5.28 -1.75
C ASP A 17 22.59 -4.74 -1.25
N LYS A 18 22.00 -5.43 -0.27
CA LYS A 18 20.72 -5.07 0.38
C LYS A 18 20.90 -4.49 1.78
N GLY A 19 22.14 -4.27 2.22
CA GLY A 19 22.47 -3.84 3.59
C GLY A 19 21.81 -2.52 4.01
N ALA A 20 21.60 -1.60 3.07
CA ALA A 20 21.00 -0.30 3.36
C ALA A 20 19.45 -0.28 3.35
N THR A 21 18.77 -1.34 2.95
CA THR A 21 17.29 -1.38 2.76
C THR A 21 16.50 -0.92 3.99
N ARG A 22 16.96 -1.29 5.20
CA ARG A 22 16.26 -1.02 6.48
C ARG A 22 16.94 0.06 7.32
N THR A 23 17.73 0.92 6.71
CA THR A 23 18.39 2.04 7.40
C THR A 23 17.47 3.25 7.50
N ASN A 24 17.86 4.25 8.31
CA ASN A 24 17.10 5.50 8.43
C ASN A 24 17.37 6.41 7.23
N TRP A 25 16.47 6.40 6.25
CA TRP A 25 16.54 7.19 5.01
C TRP A 25 16.14 8.67 5.18
N ILE A 26 15.62 9.06 6.36
CA ILE A 26 15.26 10.45 6.66
C ILE A 26 16.48 11.23 7.15
N LYS A 27 17.44 10.54 7.79
CA LYS A 27 18.65 11.18 8.31
C LYS A 27 19.46 11.84 7.19
N ARG A 28 20.01 13.02 7.47
CA ARG A 28 20.90 13.76 6.57
C ARG A 28 22.22 14.08 7.29
N PRO A 29 23.38 14.04 6.59
CA PRO A 29 23.56 13.53 5.22
C PRO A 29 23.34 12.02 5.14
N LEU A 30 23.06 11.50 3.93
CA LEU A 30 23.05 10.06 3.69
C LEU A 30 24.47 9.51 3.76
N SER A 31 24.63 8.28 4.25
CA SER A 31 25.94 7.60 4.23
C SER A 31 26.31 7.12 2.82
N ASP A 32 27.60 6.89 2.56
CA ASP A 32 28.07 6.38 1.28
C ASP A 32 27.42 5.05 0.90
N ILE A 33 27.16 4.18 1.86
CA ILE A 33 26.46 2.90 1.66
C ILE A 33 25.01 3.15 1.19
N GLN A 34 24.31 4.15 1.76
CA GLN A 34 22.97 4.52 1.31
C GLN A 34 22.99 5.13 -0.08
N LEU A 35 23.98 5.98 -0.38
CA LEU A 35 24.15 6.57 -1.73
C LEU A 35 24.44 5.50 -2.78
N GLN A 36 25.32 4.56 -2.49
CA GLN A 36 25.63 3.43 -3.37
C GLN A 36 24.42 2.53 -3.59
N TYR A 37 23.65 2.24 -2.52
CA TYR A 37 22.42 1.47 -2.62
C TYR A 37 21.39 2.18 -3.51
N ALA A 38 21.13 3.46 -3.28
CA ALA A 38 20.17 4.24 -4.07
C ALA A 38 20.60 4.35 -5.54
N ALA A 39 21.90 4.55 -5.79
CA ALA A 39 22.45 4.55 -7.15
C ALA A 39 22.26 3.19 -7.82
N GLY A 40 22.53 2.10 -7.13
CA GLY A 40 22.36 0.72 -7.64
C GLY A 40 20.92 0.39 -8.02
N ASP A 41 19.94 0.85 -7.25
CA ASP A 41 18.51 0.66 -7.55
C ASP A 41 18.07 1.32 -8.87
N VAL A 42 18.79 2.32 -9.36
CA VAL A 42 18.48 3.03 -10.62
C VAL A 42 19.43 2.66 -11.75
N TRP A 43 20.74 2.56 -11.46
CA TRP A 43 21.80 2.38 -12.46
C TRP A 43 21.61 1.13 -13.33
N TYR A 44 21.16 0.04 -12.72
CA TYR A 44 21.00 -1.24 -13.40
C TYR A 44 19.65 -1.40 -14.13
N LEU A 45 18.69 -0.50 -13.94
CA LEU A 45 17.37 -0.60 -14.56
C LEU A 45 17.44 -0.45 -16.08
N LEU A 46 18.19 0.52 -16.59
CA LEU A 46 18.24 0.79 -18.03
C LEU A 46 18.93 -0.34 -18.81
N PRO A 47 20.11 -0.85 -18.41
CA PRO A 47 20.68 -2.04 -19.04
C PRO A 47 19.74 -3.25 -19.02
N LEU A 48 19.10 -3.55 -17.87
CA LEU A 48 18.15 -4.64 -17.75
C LEU A 48 16.93 -4.45 -18.66
N TYR A 49 16.39 -3.25 -18.73
CA TYR A 49 15.28 -2.93 -19.64
C TYR A 49 15.64 -3.27 -21.09
N HIS A 50 16.80 -2.88 -21.57
CA HIS A 50 17.22 -3.15 -22.95
C HIS A 50 17.38 -4.65 -23.21
N ILE A 51 17.95 -5.40 -22.26
CA ILE A 51 18.10 -6.86 -22.37
C ILE A 51 16.72 -7.53 -22.39
N LEU A 52 15.89 -7.23 -21.40
CA LEU A 52 14.57 -7.84 -21.28
C LEU A 52 13.66 -7.51 -22.46
N LYS A 53 13.73 -6.27 -22.98
CA LYS A 53 13.00 -5.86 -24.19
C LYS A 53 13.43 -6.67 -25.43
N LYS A 54 14.73 -6.96 -25.60
CA LYS A 54 15.23 -7.83 -26.68
C LYS A 54 14.77 -9.27 -26.52
N GLU A 55 14.80 -9.81 -25.29
CA GLU A 55 14.32 -11.17 -25.01
C GLU A 55 12.81 -11.27 -25.25
N LEU A 56 12.03 -10.31 -24.76
CA LEU A 56 10.58 -10.26 -24.95
C LEU A 56 10.19 -10.21 -26.44
N ALA A 57 10.96 -9.47 -27.27
CA ALA A 57 10.71 -9.34 -28.69
C ALA A 57 10.81 -10.69 -29.45
N LYS A 58 11.52 -11.68 -28.89
CA LYS A 58 11.63 -13.05 -29.44
C LYS A 58 10.47 -13.96 -29.05
N THR A 59 9.55 -13.48 -28.22
CA THR A 59 8.43 -14.26 -27.68
C THR A 59 7.10 -13.76 -28.25
N PRO A 60 6.03 -14.58 -28.24
CA PRO A 60 4.69 -14.11 -28.63
C PRO A 60 4.02 -13.21 -27.57
N TRP A 61 4.65 -13.01 -26.41
CA TRP A 61 4.07 -12.31 -25.24
C TRP A 61 4.29 -10.82 -25.23
N LYS A 62 4.96 -10.24 -26.24
CA LYS A 62 5.30 -8.80 -26.28
C LYS A 62 4.06 -7.93 -26.08
N GLN A 63 2.98 -8.20 -26.83
CA GLN A 63 1.76 -7.39 -26.73
C GLN A 63 1.08 -7.55 -25.37
N ALA A 64 0.99 -8.78 -24.86
CA ALA A 64 0.38 -9.03 -23.54
C ALA A 64 1.11 -8.30 -22.40
N VAL A 65 2.43 -8.18 -22.45
CA VAL A 65 3.20 -7.40 -21.46
C VAL A 65 2.92 -5.90 -21.59
N ILE A 66 2.79 -5.37 -22.80
CA ILE A 66 2.42 -3.96 -23.03
C ILE A 66 1.03 -3.68 -22.44
N ASP A 67 0.05 -4.52 -22.78
CA ASP A 67 -1.33 -4.38 -22.29
C ASP A 67 -1.41 -4.44 -20.76
N ASP A 68 -0.63 -5.33 -20.12
CA ASP A 68 -0.57 -5.43 -18.65
C ASP A 68 0.06 -4.19 -18.01
N CYS A 69 1.11 -3.63 -18.63
CA CYS A 69 1.70 -2.36 -18.19
C CYS A 69 0.73 -1.19 -18.32
N GLU A 70 -0.01 -1.09 -19.43
CA GLU A 70 -1.03 -0.04 -19.64
C GLU A 70 -2.18 -0.17 -18.63
N LEU A 71 -2.63 -1.39 -18.35
CA LEU A 71 -3.62 -1.66 -17.31
C LEU A 71 -3.13 -1.25 -15.90
N ALA A 72 -1.86 -1.49 -15.59
CA ALA A 72 -1.26 -1.08 -14.32
C ALA A 72 -1.22 0.45 -14.19
N LEU A 73 -0.85 1.17 -15.25
CA LEU A 73 -0.87 2.63 -15.30
C LEU A 73 -2.29 3.18 -15.15
N ALA A 74 -3.26 2.64 -15.90
CA ALA A 74 -4.65 3.06 -15.81
C ALA A 74 -5.24 2.85 -14.40
N LYS A 75 -4.89 1.75 -13.74
CA LYS A 75 -5.27 1.52 -12.33
C LYS A 75 -4.67 2.55 -11.40
N THR A 76 -3.41 2.93 -11.60
CA THR A 76 -2.73 3.94 -10.76
C THR A 76 -3.37 5.31 -10.92
N HIS A 77 -3.71 5.74 -12.14
CA HIS A 77 -4.42 7.00 -12.38
C HIS A 77 -5.79 7.01 -11.69
N LYS A 78 -6.58 5.94 -11.84
CA LYS A 78 -7.86 5.82 -11.12
C LYS A 78 -7.73 5.84 -9.59
N LEU A 79 -6.61 5.36 -9.05
CA LEU A 79 -6.33 5.42 -7.61
C LEU A 79 -6.07 6.85 -7.12
N GLN A 80 -5.43 7.69 -7.95
CA GLN A 80 -5.18 9.11 -7.62
C GLN A 80 -6.47 9.95 -7.68
N GLU A 81 -7.43 9.58 -8.53
CA GLU A 81 -8.73 10.25 -8.67
C GLU A 81 -9.81 9.69 -7.73
N ARG A 82 -9.45 8.77 -6.82
CA ARG A 82 -10.45 8.10 -5.97
C ARG A 82 -11.21 9.08 -5.11
N ASP A 83 -12.49 9.13 -5.39
CA ASP A 83 -13.50 9.70 -4.51
C ASP A 83 -13.42 9.00 -3.13
N SER A 84 -13.13 9.76 -2.08
CA SER A 84 -13.03 9.23 -0.72
C SER A 84 -14.33 8.54 -0.27
N GLU A 85 -15.47 8.89 -0.88
CA GLU A 85 -16.74 8.23 -0.61
C GLU A 85 -16.79 6.76 -1.02
N LYS A 86 -15.94 6.36 -1.97
CA LYS A 86 -15.85 4.98 -2.47
C LYS A 86 -14.74 4.16 -1.79
N ALA A 87 -14.03 4.75 -0.82
CA ALA A 87 -12.91 4.09 -0.13
C ALA A 87 -13.29 2.77 0.58
N TYR A 88 -14.57 2.60 0.94
CA TYR A 88 -15.06 1.37 1.56
C TYR A 88 -15.04 0.16 0.63
N LEU A 89 -15.07 0.36 -0.69
CA LEU A 89 -14.99 -0.72 -1.70
C LEU A 89 -13.64 -1.44 -1.70
N ASP A 90 -12.60 -0.80 -1.20
CA ASP A 90 -11.26 -1.38 -1.10
C ASP A 90 -11.02 -2.19 0.17
N ILE A 91 -11.99 -2.19 1.08
CA ILE A 91 -11.90 -2.94 2.33
C ILE A 91 -12.29 -4.40 2.06
N PRO A 92 -11.40 -5.36 2.35
CA PRO A 92 -11.69 -6.76 2.18
C PRO A 92 -12.99 -7.17 2.89
N ASN A 93 -13.77 -8.02 2.25
CA ASN A 93 -15.05 -8.53 2.79
C ASN A 93 -16.16 -7.48 3.00
N ALA A 94 -16.04 -6.26 2.48
CA ALA A 94 -17.10 -5.25 2.55
C ALA A 94 -18.45 -5.78 2.03
N TRP A 95 -18.44 -6.62 1.01
CA TRP A 95 -19.60 -7.25 0.40
C TRP A 95 -20.38 -8.20 1.34
N LYS A 96 -19.78 -8.63 2.47
CA LYS A 96 -20.42 -9.49 3.47
C LYS A 96 -21.28 -8.72 4.48
N LEU A 97 -21.19 -7.39 4.46
CA LEU A 97 -21.92 -6.53 5.38
C LEU A 97 -23.34 -6.26 4.88
N ASN A 98 -24.29 -6.16 5.81
CA ASN A 98 -25.64 -5.72 5.49
C ASN A 98 -25.66 -4.20 5.17
N PRO A 99 -26.74 -3.64 4.61
CA PRO A 99 -26.79 -2.24 4.21
C PRO A 99 -26.46 -1.23 5.32
N LEU A 100 -26.88 -1.49 6.57
CA LEU A 100 -26.61 -0.63 7.71
C LEU A 100 -25.13 -0.69 8.13
N GLU A 101 -24.57 -1.89 8.20
CA GLU A 101 -23.15 -2.11 8.48
C GLU A 101 -22.27 -1.50 7.38
N LEU A 102 -22.69 -1.63 6.12
CA LEU A 102 -21.98 -1.06 4.97
C LEU A 102 -21.99 0.48 4.99
N SER A 103 -23.10 1.10 5.43
CA SER A 103 -23.17 2.55 5.60
C SER A 103 -22.18 3.05 6.64
N ARG A 104 -22.04 2.35 7.77
CA ARG A 104 -21.02 2.65 8.78
C ARG A 104 -19.60 2.49 8.22
N LEU A 105 -19.35 1.39 7.47
CA LEU A 105 -18.04 1.17 6.84
C LEU A 105 -17.69 2.29 5.86
N ARG A 106 -18.66 2.80 5.08
CA ARG A 106 -18.48 3.91 4.16
C ARG A 106 -17.99 5.17 4.89
N ILE A 107 -18.68 5.56 5.97
CA ILE A 107 -18.31 6.72 6.80
C ILE A 107 -16.91 6.56 7.40
N LEU A 108 -16.63 5.40 7.97
CA LEU A 108 -15.34 5.11 8.61
C LEU A 108 -14.19 5.08 7.60
N ALA A 109 -14.41 4.50 6.42
CA ALA A 109 -13.40 4.41 5.36
C ALA A 109 -13.08 5.79 4.77
N GLN A 110 -14.10 6.61 4.53
CA GLN A 110 -13.95 8.00 4.08
C GLN A 110 -13.15 8.82 5.09
N TRP A 111 -13.54 8.77 6.35
CA TRP A 111 -12.81 9.44 7.42
C TRP A 111 -11.34 8.99 7.48
N ARG A 112 -11.09 7.67 7.44
CA ARG A 112 -9.72 7.12 7.47
C ARG A 112 -8.88 7.66 6.31
N GLN A 113 -9.43 7.69 5.11
CA GLN A 113 -8.73 8.19 3.92
C GLN A 113 -8.40 9.67 4.06
N ASN A 114 -9.34 10.49 4.49
CA ASN A 114 -9.14 11.93 4.68
C ASN A 114 -8.04 12.22 5.71
N VAL A 115 -8.05 11.51 6.84
CA VAL A 115 -6.99 11.64 7.87
C VAL A 115 -5.64 11.15 7.37
N ALA A 116 -5.60 10.11 6.55
CA ALA A 116 -4.37 9.59 5.97
C ALA A 116 -3.73 10.60 5.01
N ILE A 117 -4.54 11.23 4.16
CA ILE A 117 -4.10 12.30 3.23
C ILE A 117 -3.62 13.53 4.03
N GLU A 118 -4.43 14.01 4.97
CA GLU A 118 -4.11 15.20 5.79
C GLU A 118 -2.79 15.05 6.54
N ARG A 119 -2.48 13.83 7.00
CA ARG A 119 -1.29 13.55 7.83
C ARG A 119 -0.14 12.92 7.08
N ASP A 120 -0.29 12.71 5.78
CA ASP A 120 0.68 11.99 4.93
C ASP A 120 1.09 10.64 5.53
N LEU A 121 0.09 9.84 5.93
CA LEU A 121 0.27 8.53 6.54
C LEU A 121 -0.39 7.42 5.73
N ALA A 122 0.20 6.24 5.73
CA ALA A 122 -0.46 5.07 5.16
C ALA A 122 -1.75 4.72 5.92
N LEU A 123 -2.79 4.26 5.20
CA LEU A 123 -4.11 3.93 5.77
C LEU A 123 -4.03 3.00 6.99
N SER A 124 -3.12 2.03 6.97
CA SER A 124 -2.91 1.08 8.06
C SER A 124 -2.36 1.70 9.35
N TYR A 125 -1.71 2.87 9.26
CA TYR A 125 -1.27 3.63 10.45
C TYR A 125 -2.40 4.42 11.11
N ILE A 126 -3.49 4.64 10.40
CA ILE A 126 -4.69 5.26 10.97
C ILE A 126 -5.52 4.19 11.68
N VAL A 127 -6.05 3.21 10.93
CA VAL A 127 -6.74 2.02 11.44
C VAL A 127 -6.62 0.92 10.39
N LYS A 128 -6.34 -0.31 10.80
CA LYS A 128 -6.28 -1.47 9.90
C LYS A 128 -7.63 -1.76 9.26
N SER A 129 -7.64 -2.23 8.01
CA SER A 129 -8.88 -2.54 7.27
C SER A 129 -9.77 -3.55 7.98
N ASP A 130 -9.17 -4.62 8.55
CA ASP A 130 -9.92 -5.64 9.30
C ASP A 130 -10.59 -5.06 10.55
N ASN A 131 -9.93 -4.10 11.22
CA ASN A 131 -10.47 -3.44 12.40
C ASN A 131 -11.63 -2.50 12.04
N LEU A 132 -11.53 -1.76 10.92
CA LEU A 132 -12.66 -0.97 10.42
C LEU A 132 -13.86 -1.84 10.07
N TRP A 133 -13.63 -2.98 9.43
CA TRP A 133 -14.69 -3.92 9.10
C TRP A 133 -15.39 -4.46 10.38
N LYS A 134 -14.60 -4.86 11.40
CA LYS A 134 -15.14 -5.32 12.69
C LYS A 134 -15.97 -4.25 13.39
N VAL A 135 -15.48 -3.00 13.41
CA VAL A 135 -16.17 -1.86 14.00
C VAL A 135 -17.49 -1.59 13.27
N ALA A 136 -17.50 -1.57 11.95
CA ALA A 136 -18.69 -1.35 11.16
C ALA A 136 -19.78 -2.43 11.40
N LYS A 137 -19.33 -3.69 11.50
CA LYS A 137 -20.20 -4.85 11.73
C LYS A 137 -20.80 -4.85 13.14
N ASN A 138 -19.97 -4.68 14.16
CA ASN A 138 -20.37 -4.92 15.55
C ASN A 138 -20.89 -3.66 16.26
N ASN A 139 -20.68 -2.46 15.68
CA ASN A 139 -21.17 -1.18 16.20
C ASN A 139 -20.86 -0.95 17.70
N PRO A 140 -19.57 -0.88 18.10
CA PRO A 140 -19.17 -0.75 19.49
C PRO A 140 -19.72 0.55 20.11
N ARG A 141 -20.12 0.49 21.38
CA ARG A 141 -20.67 1.63 22.14
C ARG A 141 -19.61 2.35 22.96
N ASN A 142 -18.48 1.70 23.20
CA ASN A 142 -17.39 2.24 24.01
C ASN A 142 -16.03 1.69 23.57
N THR A 143 -14.97 2.24 24.14
CA THR A 143 -13.60 1.86 23.82
C THR A 143 -13.20 0.47 24.31
N SER A 144 -13.83 -0.03 25.36
CA SER A 144 -13.57 -1.38 25.89
C SER A 144 -14.01 -2.45 24.88
N GLU A 145 -15.20 -2.29 24.30
CA GLU A 145 -15.69 -3.19 23.26
C GLU A 145 -14.78 -3.19 22.02
N MET A 146 -14.16 -2.05 21.67
CA MET A 146 -13.17 -2.01 20.58
C MET A 146 -11.94 -2.86 20.89
N LEU A 147 -11.45 -2.83 22.12
CA LEU A 147 -10.31 -3.67 22.54
C LEU A 147 -10.66 -5.16 22.49
N GLU A 148 -11.87 -5.53 22.95
CA GLU A 148 -12.37 -6.90 22.89
C GLU A 148 -12.48 -7.42 21.45
N MET A 149 -12.78 -6.56 20.48
CA MET A 149 -12.81 -6.89 19.05
C MET A 149 -11.41 -7.06 18.45
N GLY A 150 -10.35 -6.73 19.21
CA GLY A 150 -8.94 -6.87 18.81
C GLY A 150 -8.36 -5.63 18.13
N LEU A 151 -8.92 -4.44 18.34
CA LEU A 151 -8.23 -3.20 18.02
C LEU A 151 -7.05 -3.03 18.98
N THR A 152 -5.97 -2.47 18.50
CA THR A 152 -4.80 -2.23 19.35
C THR A 152 -5.08 -1.08 20.34
N GLU A 153 -4.44 -1.12 21.51
CA GLU A 153 -4.53 -0.04 22.51
C GLU A 153 -4.17 1.33 21.90
N ASN A 154 -3.20 1.37 21.01
CA ASN A 154 -2.81 2.60 20.34
C ASN A 154 -3.90 3.12 19.39
N GLU A 155 -4.53 2.25 18.59
CA GLU A 155 -5.64 2.63 17.71
C GLU A 155 -6.81 3.17 18.55
N VAL A 156 -7.16 2.51 19.65
CA VAL A 156 -8.26 2.93 20.53
C VAL A 156 -7.95 4.24 21.24
N ARG A 157 -6.75 4.38 21.79
CA ARG A 157 -6.32 5.60 22.48
C ARG A 157 -6.36 6.82 21.57
N VAL A 158 -5.85 6.69 20.34
CA VAL A 158 -5.68 7.82 19.41
C VAL A 158 -6.94 8.08 18.59
N ARG A 159 -7.71 7.05 18.26
CA ARG A 159 -8.81 7.11 17.29
C ARG A 159 -10.17 6.69 17.83
N GLY A 160 -10.23 5.97 18.96
CA GLY A 160 -11.45 5.37 19.49
C GLY A 160 -12.58 6.38 19.69
N LYS A 161 -12.31 7.53 20.31
CA LYS A 161 -13.33 8.59 20.49
C LYS A 161 -13.93 9.06 19.17
N LYS A 162 -13.08 9.27 18.14
CA LYS A 162 -13.54 9.72 16.83
C LYS A 162 -14.35 8.65 16.10
N ILE A 163 -13.93 7.40 16.20
CA ILE A 163 -14.68 6.27 15.65
C ILE A 163 -16.07 6.18 16.25
N LEU A 164 -16.22 6.27 17.58
CA LEU A 164 -17.50 6.25 18.27
C LEU A 164 -18.43 7.42 17.87
N GLN A 165 -17.86 8.57 17.54
CA GLN A 165 -18.63 9.74 17.07
C GLN A 165 -19.17 9.56 15.64
N LEU A 166 -18.57 8.67 14.86
CA LEU A 166 -18.92 8.44 13.46
C LEU A 166 -19.93 7.30 13.27
N LEU A 167 -20.12 6.47 14.30
CA LEU A 167 -21.10 5.37 14.34
C LEU A 167 -22.47 5.84 14.75
#